data_13d9ec8d1d1dd352c600be4a9f001453
#
_entry.id   13d9ec8d1d1dd352c600be4a9f001453
#
_cell.length_a   1.000
_cell.length_b   1.000
_cell.length_c   1.000
_cell.angle_alpha   90.00
_cell.angle_beta   90.00
_cell.angle_gamma   90.00
#
_symmetry.space_group_name_H-M   'P 1'
#
loop_
_entity.id
_entity.type
_entity.pdbx_description
1 polymer ?
#
loop_
_entity_poly.entity_id
_entity_poly.type
_entity_poly.pdbx_seq_one_letter_code
_entity_poly.pdbx_strand_id
1 'polypeptide(L)'
;MKTRISILTVLFLISITVSAQDGYTMKKDSVQSDVLKQNRKISIYLPEGYDAKDAKFPVLYVLDADGRDQHTVPTARFLSVNNKMPKAIVVGVFNIDRNHDFLPDSSQAAITGGGAYNFVQFFKKELIPYINKNFKTEPFNVLIGHSYGGVFVMHALLNDPDLFDAYIAIDPSFWYKNQMQVKFAQSEFLKSKNWNKPIYISGRDGGGMKDMGITSMEKLLKSSAPKELKWKVVAYSNEDHGSVPFKSVYDGLRYIFDSGGNFSVYPMAGILPKGTKSYAFVQNLNPNLHFTIDGTEPTINSPLCKNMIKINKACTLKVKCVSSNYKNIPSVTRVFSEGDYMNGQQSVENLKPGLKFSYYEGVWDSVPDFSKLIPKKIGTTEKLDLSFALKNDSFGVRFEGYLHITKKDLYDLWIVSDDGSKVYLNNTLLFDNDGLHAADNPVVKLVPLNPGYYLIWIDYFQKTGDKSVTLGSVTGKKHVQAVPLPKEMLFYKE
;
A
#
# COMPACT_ATOMS: atom_id res chain seq x y z
N MET A 1 -49.63 -40.18 24.58
CA MET A 1 -48.23 -40.38 24.26
C MET A 1 -47.81 -39.27 23.31
N LYS A 2 -47.06 -38.27 23.77
CA LYS A 2 -46.53 -37.16 22.96
C LYS A 2 -45.07 -37.48 22.70
N THR A 3 -44.73 -37.83 21.47
CA THR A 3 -43.35 -38.10 21.01
C THR A 3 -42.61 -36.73 20.83
N ARG A 4 -41.60 -36.48 21.64
CA ARG A 4 -40.68 -35.33 21.45
C ARG A 4 -39.61 -35.73 20.45
N ILE A 5 -39.57 -35.04 19.30
CA ILE A 5 -38.49 -35.13 18.33
C ILE A 5 -37.42 -34.16 18.80
N SER A 6 -36.28 -34.68 19.26
CA SER A 6 -35.08 -33.88 19.53
C SER A 6 -34.32 -33.65 18.24
N ILE A 7 -34.26 -32.40 17.77
CA ILE A 7 -33.41 -31.97 16.69
C ILE A 7 -31.99 -31.84 17.23
N LEU A 8 -31.11 -32.74 16.82
CA LEU A 8 -29.68 -32.71 17.12
C LEU A 8 -29.01 -31.74 16.14
N THR A 9 -28.72 -30.52 16.63
CA THR A 9 -27.95 -29.54 15.85
C THR A 9 -26.47 -29.97 15.88
N VAL A 10 -25.97 -30.54 14.79
CA VAL A 10 -24.56 -30.85 14.63
C VAL A 10 -23.83 -29.55 14.28
N LEU A 11 -23.12 -28.96 15.26
CA LEU A 11 -22.16 -27.90 15.02
C LEU A 11 -20.94 -28.50 14.33
N PHE A 12 -20.78 -28.21 13.04
CA PHE A 12 -19.51 -28.43 12.34
C PHE A 12 -18.50 -27.38 12.83
N LEU A 13 -17.61 -27.79 13.71
CA LEU A 13 -16.39 -27.03 14.04
C LEU A 13 -15.45 -27.10 12.82
N ILE A 14 -15.45 -26.06 12.00
CA ILE A 14 -14.44 -25.90 10.97
C ILE A 14 -13.14 -25.50 11.68
N SER A 15 -12.19 -26.42 11.74
CA SER A 15 -10.84 -26.13 12.21
C SER A 15 -10.11 -25.24 11.20
N ILE A 16 -10.07 -23.93 11.49
CA ILE A 16 -9.29 -22.95 10.73
C ILE A 16 -7.82 -23.12 11.12
N THR A 17 -7.02 -23.75 10.28
CA THR A 17 -5.57 -23.70 10.41
C THR A 17 -5.09 -22.33 9.92
N VAL A 18 -4.72 -21.44 10.85
CA VAL A 18 -4.09 -20.16 10.55
C VAL A 18 -2.58 -20.41 10.44
N SER A 19 -2.03 -20.29 9.24
CA SER A 19 -0.58 -20.25 9.00
C SER A 19 -0.22 -18.83 8.58
N ALA A 20 0.64 -18.16 9.36
CA ALA A 20 1.22 -16.89 8.96
C ALA A 20 2.37 -17.17 8.00
N GLN A 21 2.23 -16.80 6.74
CA GLN A 21 3.28 -16.91 5.74
C GLN A 21 3.59 -15.50 5.25
N ASP A 22 4.78 -14.99 5.60
CA ASP A 22 5.37 -13.75 5.07
C ASP A 22 4.43 -12.53 5.02
N GLY A 23 3.79 -12.17 6.15
CA GLY A 23 2.92 -10.98 6.24
C GLY A 23 1.52 -11.14 5.62
N TYR A 24 1.12 -12.35 5.23
CA TYR A 24 -0.24 -12.74 4.89
C TYR A 24 -0.76 -13.80 5.86
N THR A 25 -2.02 -13.67 6.26
CA THR A 25 -2.74 -14.74 6.98
C THR A 25 -3.50 -15.58 5.99
N MET A 26 -3.14 -16.85 5.83
CA MET A 26 -3.83 -17.77 4.93
C MET A 26 -4.99 -18.48 5.61
N LYS A 27 -6.15 -18.52 4.93
CA LYS A 27 -7.32 -19.32 5.30
C LYS A 27 -7.66 -20.28 4.16
N LYS A 28 -7.97 -21.52 4.47
CA LYS A 28 -8.54 -22.48 3.53
C LYS A 28 -10.05 -22.53 3.71
N ASP A 29 -10.77 -22.53 2.59
CA ASP A 29 -12.23 -22.53 2.59
C ASP A 29 -12.78 -23.24 1.34
N SER A 30 -14.08 -23.33 1.22
CA SER A 30 -14.73 -23.89 0.05
C SER A 30 -16.11 -23.27 -0.18
N VAL A 31 -16.50 -23.18 -1.44
CA VAL A 31 -17.81 -22.71 -1.87
C VAL A 31 -18.59 -23.87 -2.47
N GLN A 32 -19.70 -24.23 -1.83
CA GLN A 32 -20.65 -25.17 -2.44
C GLN A 32 -21.32 -24.48 -3.61
N SER A 33 -21.02 -24.96 -4.81
CA SER A 33 -21.52 -24.37 -6.05
C SER A 33 -22.74 -25.12 -6.57
N ASP A 34 -23.85 -24.40 -6.70
CA ASP A 34 -25.03 -24.86 -7.40
C ASP A 34 -24.88 -24.80 -8.92
N VAL A 35 -24.10 -23.85 -9.42
CA VAL A 35 -23.78 -23.68 -10.84
C VAL A 35 -22.94 -24.85 -11.34
N LEU A 36 -21.86 -25.18 -10.60
CA LEU A 36 -20.92 -26.23 -10.99
C LEU A 36 -21.30 -27.61 -10.44
N LYS A 37 -22.33 -27.71 -9.56
CA LYS A 37 -22.75 -28.93 -8.87
C LYS A 37 -21.60 -29.64 -8.11
N GLN A 38 -20.76 -28.86 -7.48
CA GLN A 38 -19.59 -29.38 -6.76
C GLN A 38 -19.12 -28.40 -5.65
N ASN A 39 -18.32 -28.90 -4.71
CA ASN A 39 -17.70 -28.08 -3.70
C ASN A 39 -16.32 -27.60 -4.17
N ARG A 40 -16.17 -26.29 -4.42
CA ARG A 40 -14.95 -25.68 -4.94
C ARG A 40 -14.06 -25.18 -3.80
N LYS A 41 -12.90 -25.80 -3.64
CA LYS A 41 -11.86 -25.35 -2.67
C LYS A 41 -11.27 -24.02 -3.09
N ILE A 42 -10.99 -23.17 -2.11
CA ILE A 42 -10.31 -21.89 -2.28
C ILE A 42 -9.28 -21.67 -1.16
N SER A 43 -8.23 -20.93 -1.46
CA SER A 43 -7.30 -20.35 -0.47
C SER A 43 -7.51 -18.84 -0.42
N ILE A 44 -7.52 -18.25 0.77
CA ILE A 44 -7.74 -16.81 0.94
C ILE A 44 -6.56 -16.28 1.76
N TYR A 45 -5.83 -15.33 1.19
CA TYR A 45 -4.68 -14.69 1.81
C TYR A 45 -5.07 -13.26 2.16
N LEU A 46 -5.11 -12.97 3.46
CA LEU A 46 -5.46 -11.67 4.02
C LEU A 46 -4.18 -10.87 4.26
N PRO A 47 -4.07 -9.64 3.75
CA PRO A 47 -2.86 -8.84 3.88
C PRO A 47 -2.68 -8.32 5.32
N GLU A 48 -1.45 -7.96 5.66
CA GLU A 48 -1.13 -7.25 6.89
C GLU A 48 -1.99 -5.99 7.05
N GLY A 49 -2.52 -5.75 8.28
CA GLY A 49 -3.44 -4.64 8.56
C GLY A 49 -4.88 -4.91 8.15
N TYR A 50 -5.23 -6.16 7.80
CA TYR A 50 -6.60 -6.55 7.45
C TYR A 50 -7.61 -6.24 8.55
N ASP A 51 -7.23 -6.34 9.83
CA ASP A 51 -8.14 -6.14 10.97
C ASP A 51 -8.45 -4.67 11.26
N ALA A 52 -7.72 -3.71 10.67
CA ALA A 52 -7.99 -2.29 10.86
C ALA A 52 -9.46 -1.95 10.57
N LYS A 53 -10.05 -1.03 11.38
CA LYS A 53 -11.51 -0.79 11.47
C LYS A 53 -12.16 -0.53 10.12
N ASP A 54 -11.58 0.34 9.30
CA ASP A 54 -12.18 0.80 8.03
C ASP A 54 -11.43 0.27 6.80
N ALA A 55 -10.58 -0.77 6.99
CA ALA A 55 -9.80 -1.33 5.89
C ALA A 55 -10.71 -2.02 4.86
N LYS A 56 -10.40 -1.76 3.58
CA LYS A 56 -10.99 -2.46 2.43
C LYS A 56 -9.89 -2.71 1.39
N PHE A 57 -10.01 -3.83 0.69
CA PHE A 57 -8.94 -4.30 -0.18
C PHE A 57 -9.47 -4.74 -1.54
N PRO A 58 -8.77 -4.45 -2.65
CA PRO A 58 -9.01 -5.09 -3.93
C PRO A 58 -8.78 -6.59 -3.82
N VAL A 59 -9.39 -7.37 -4.69
CA VAL A 59 -9.30 -8.83 -4.67
C VAL A 59 -8.62 -9.34 -5.94
N LEU A 60 -7.57 -10.14 -5.77
CA LEU A 60 -6.89 -10.86 -6.85
C LEU A 60 -7.38 -12.31 -6.88
N TYR A 61 -8.12 -12.69 -7.91
CA TYR A 61 -8.54 -14.06 -8.13
C TYR A 61 -7.50 -14.77 -8.99
N VAL A 62 -6.87 -15.80 -8.44
CA VAL A 62 -5.79 -16.55 -9.06
C VAL A 62 -6.27 -17.94 -9.41
N LEU A 63 -6.25 -18.28 -10.70
CA LEU A 63 -6.56 -19.61 -11.18
C LEU A 63 -5.39 -20.56 -10.94
N ASP A 64 -5.65 -21.86 -10.93
CA ASP A 64 -4.63 -22.89 -10.69
C ASP A 64 -3.95 -22.74 -9.32
N ALA A 65 -4.70 -22.55 -8.24
CA ALA A 65 -4.17 -22.35 -6.90
C ALA A 65 -3.30 -23.52 -6.39
N ASP A 66 -3.30 -24.67 -7.06
CA ASP A 66 -2.41 -25.80 -6.77
C ASP A 66 -0.91 -25.47 -6.95
N GLY A 67 -0.57 -24.25 -7.36
CA GLY A 67 0.82 -23.80 -7.51
C GLY A 67 0.98 -22.34 -7.92
N ARG A 68 -0.07 -21.66 -8.37
CA ARG A 68 0.03 -20.29 -8.89
C ARG A 68 -0.15 -19.20 -7.83
N ASP A 69 -0.77 -19.49 -6.73
CA ASP A 69 -0.82 -18.59 -5.57
C ASP A 69 0.56 -18.42 -4.90
N GLN A 70 1.43 -19.43 -4.96
CA GLN A 70 2.76 -19.45 -4.33
C GLN A 70 3.70 -18.32 -4.80
N HIS A 71 3.57 -17.82 -6.04
CA HIS A 71 4.34 -16.67 -6.52
C HIS A 71 3.51 -15.40 -6.63
N THR A 72 2.18 -15.50 -6.73
CA THR A 72 1.32 -14.32 -6.77
C THR A 72 1.26 -13.61 -5.41
N VAL A 73 1.12 -14.35 -4.32
CA VAL A 73 1.04 -13.79 -2.95
C VAL A 73 2.31 -13.01 -2.56
N PRO A 74 3.53 -13.59 -2.62
CA PRO A 74 4.75 -12.83 -2.30
C PRO A 74 5.01 -11.68 -3.27
N THR A 75 4.64 -11.79 -4.56
CA THR A 75 4.74 -10.69 -5.52
C THR A 75 3.81 -9.54 -5.13
N ALA A 76 2.55 -9.81 -4.81
CA ALA A 76 1.61 -8.79 -4.36
C ALA A 76 2.08 -8.12 -3.06
N ARG A 77 2.62 -8.91 -2.11
CA ARG A 77 3.25 -8.37 -0.90
C ARG A 77 4.42 -7.45 -1.24
N PHE A 78 5.37 -7.93 -2.02
CA PHE A 78 6.54 -7.14 -2.42
C PHE A 78 6.13 -5.81 -3.06
N LEU A 79 5.18 -5.84 -3.98
CA LEU A 79 4.67 -4.64 -4.64
C LEU A 79 3.96 -3.69 -3.67
N SER A 80 3.19 -4.23 -2.71
CA SER A 80 2.44 -3.40 -1.77
C SER A 80 3.32 -2.74 -0.71
N VAL A 81 4.31 -3.44 -0.15
CA VAL A 81 5.26 -2.84 0.82
C VAL A 81 6.16 -1.79 0.16
N ASN A 82 6.38 -1.90 -1.16
CA ASN A 82 7.08 -0.90 -1.96
C ASN A 82 6.14 0.16 -2.57
N ASN A 83 4.87 0.21 -2.16
CA ASN A 83 3.82 1.11 -2.64
C ASN A 83 3.69 1.17 -4.18
N LYS A 84 3.91 0.02 -4.84
CA LYS A 84 3.69 -0.16 -6.29
C LYS A 84 2.28 -0.65 -6.61
N MET A 85 1.56 -1.10 -5.60
CA MET A 85 0.13 -1.43 -5.62
C MET A 85 -0.45 -1.29 -4.20
N PRO A 86 -1.78 -1.19 -4.02
CA PRO A 86 -2.39 -1.30 -2.70
C PRO A 86 -2.23 -2.71 -2.13
N LYS A 87 -2.33 -2.85 -0.81
CA LYS A 87 -2.50 -4.18 -0.20
C LYS A 87 -3.77 -4.81 -0.77
N ALA A 88 -3.75 -6.12 -1.05
CA ALA A 88 -4.85 -6.83 -1.70
C ALA A 88 -5.16 -8.16 -1.02
N ILE A 89 -6.40 -8.59 -1.02
CA ILE A 89 -6.77 -9.97 -0.72
C ILE A 89 -6.43 -10.82 -1.94
N VAL A 90 -5.81 -11.99 -1.75
CA VAL A 90 -5.58 -12.95 -2.83
C VAL A 90 -6.47 -14.16 -2.61
N VAL A 91 -7.25 -14.54 -3.61
CA VAL A 91 -8.14 -15.70 -3.59
C VAL A 91 -7.66 -16.70 -4.65
N GLY A 92 -7.06 -17.77 -4.20
CA GLY A 92 -6.68 -18.88 -5.05
C GLY A 92 -7.84 -19.83 -5.28
N VAL A 93 -8.13 -20.17 -6.52
CA VAL A 93 -9.21 -21.07 -6.92
C VAL A 93 -8.61 -22.40 -7.39
N PHE A 94 -8.90 -23.48 -6.65
CA PHE A 94 -8.39 -24.82 -6.96
C PHE A 94 -9.18 -25.47 -8.12
N ASN A 95 -8.49 -26.29 -8.89
CA ASN A 95 -9.10 -27.04 -9.97
C ASN A 95 -9.72 -28.35 -9.48
N ILE A 96 -10.75 -28.80 -10.19
CA ILE A 96 -11.28 -30.18 -10.14
C ILE A 96 -11.10 -30.81 -11.52
N ASP A 97 -11.70 -30.23 -12.55
CA ASP A 97 -11.39 -30.52 -13.95
C ASP A 97 -10.96 -29.21 -14.63
N ARG A 98 -9.66 -28.98 -14.66
CA ARG A 98 -9.03 -27.76 -15.15
C ARG A 98 -9.43 -27.45 -16.60
N ASN A 99 -9.39 -28.45 -17.45
CA ASN A 99 -9.68 -28.27 -18.88
C ASN A 99 -11.16 -27.96 -19.11
N HIS A 100 -12.03 -28.68 -18.42
CA HIS A 100 -13.47 -28.41 -18.47
C HIS A 100 -13.78 -26.97 -18.04
N ASP A 101 -13.23 -26.53 -16.90
CA ASP A 101 -13.53 -25.24 -16.32
C ASP A 101 -12.99 -24.06 -17.15
N PHE A 102 -11.85 -24.23 -17.83
CA PHE A 102 -11.17 -23.11 -18.51
C PHE A 102 -11.42 -23.04 -20.01
N LEU A 103 -11.81 -24.14 -20.64
CA LEU A 103 -11.96 -24.19 -22.08
C LEU A 103 -13.43 -24.07 -22.48
N PRO A 104 -13.75 -23.20 -23.47
CA PRO A 104 -15.13 -22.90 -23.83
C PRO A 104 -15.79 -23.95 -24.69
N ASP A 105 -15.09 -24.99 -25.16
CA ASP A 105 -15.65 -26.02 -26.06
C ASP A 105 -15.02 -27.39 -25.79
N SER A 106 -15.85 -28.42 -25.86
CA SER A 106 -15.52 -29.83 -25.56
C SER A 106 -15.25 -30.71 -26.80
N SER A 107 -15.28 -30.20 -28.02
CA SER A 107 -15.30 -31.00 -29.24
C SER A 107 -13.97 -31.65 -29.67
N GLN A 108 -12.92 -31.61 -28.85
CA GLN A 108 -11.71 -32.42 -29.06
C GLN A 108 -11.75 -33.66 -28.16
N ALA A 109 -11.78 -34.84 -28.76
CA ALA A 109 -11.97 -36.13 -28.07
C ALA A 109 -10.92 -36.46 -26.97
N ALA A 110 -9.78 -35.76 -26.94
CA ALA A 110 -8.71 -35.98 -25.95
C ALA A 110 -8.65 -34.92 -24.85
N ILE A 111 -9.48 -33.87 -24.88
CA ILE A 111 -9.45 -32.77 -23.93
C ILE A 111 -10.86 -32.49 -23.44
N THR A 112 -11.13 -32.66 -22.15
CA THR A 112 -12.36 -32.19 -21.52
C THR A 112 -12.44 -30.66 -21.66
N GLY A 113 -13.59 -30.11 -22.00
CA GLY A 113 -13.81 -28.69 -22.18
C GLY A 113 -15.30 -28.36 -22.12
N GLY A 114 -15.70 -27.13 -22.43
CA GLY A 114 -17.06 -26.69 -22.52
C GLY A 114 -17.70 -26.12 -21.26
N GLY A 115 -16.97 -26.09 -20.15
CA GLY A 115 -17.45 -25.57 -18.87
C GLY A 115 -17.14 -24.08 -18.60
N ALA A 116 -16.36 -23.44 -19.47
CA ALA A 116 -15.90 -22.05 -19.19
C ALA A 116 -17.04 -21.04 -18.96
N TYR A 117 -18.18 -21.19 -19.67
CA TYR A 117 -19.34 -20.35 -19.43
C TYR A 117 -19.92 -20.55 -18.01
N ASN A 118 -20.07 -21.80 -17.58
CA ASN A 118 -20.54 -22.10 -16.22
C ASN A 118 -19.56 -21.64 -15.17
N PHE A 119 -18.25 -21.69 -15.46
CA PHE A 119 -17.23 -21.19 -14.55
C PHE A 119 -17.28 -19.66 -14.43
N VAL A 120 -17.61 -18.92 -15.50
CA VAL A 120 -17.94 -17.48 -15.43
C VAL A 120 -19.17 -17.25 -14.54
N GLN A 121 -20.24 -18.07 -14.68
CA GLN A 121 -21.43 -17.94 -13.83
C GLN A 121 -21.15 -18.27 -12.36
N PHE A 122 -20.28 -19.23 -12.06
CA PHE A 122 -19.80 -19.52 -10.72
C PHE A 122 -19.12 -18.29 -10.08
N PHE A 123 -18.20 -17.65 -10.78
CA PHE A 123 -17.59 -16.40 -10.29
C PHE A 123 -18.67 -15.34 -10.04
N LYS A 124 -19.56 -15.13 -11.00
CA LYS A 124 -20.55 -14.05 -10.95
C LYS A 124 -21.59 -14.23 -9.84
N LYS A 125 -22.11 -15.43 -9.69
CA LYS A 125 -23.28 -15.71 -8.83
C LYS A 125 -22.90 -16.21 -7.44
N GLU A 126 -21.73 -16.82 -7.30
CA GLU A 126 -21.38 -17.56 -6.09
C GLU A 126 -20.06 -17.08 -5.48
N LEU A 127 -18.92 -17.18 -6.15
CA LEU A 127 -17.62 -16.92 -5.53
C LEU A 127 -17.41 -15.44 -5.18
N ILE A 128 -17.61 -14.50 -6.11
CA ILE A 128 -17.43 -13.07 -5.85
C ILE A 128 -18.42 -12.59 -4.78
N PRO A 129 -19.72 -12.91 -4.82
CA PRO A 129 -20.65 -12.59 -3.73
C PRO A 129 -20.23 -13.19 -2.37
N TYR A 130 -19.75 -14.43 -2.36
CA TYR A 130 -19.26 -15.07 -1.14
C TYR A 130 -18.08 -14.31 -0.53
N ILE A 131 -17.09 -13.97 -1.32
CA ILE A 131 -15.92 -13.22 -0.87
C ILE A 131 -16.31 -11.82 -0.37
N ASN A 132 -17.17 -11.11 -1.11
CA ASN A 132 -17.62 -9.77 -0.72
C ASN A 132 -18.45 -9.76 0.57
N LYS A 133 -19.20 -10.83 0.85
CA LYS A 133 -19.99 -10.98 2.07
C LYS A 133 -19.14 -11.26 3.30
N ASN A 134 -18.07 -12.04 3.16
CA ASN A 134 -17.32 -12.59 4.28
C ASN A 134 -16.00 -11.87 4.55
N PHE A 135 -15.52 -11.01 3.62
CA PHE A 135 -14.22 -10.33 3.73
C PHE A 135 -14.33 -8.83 3.46
N LYS A 136 -13.36 -8.06 3.94
CA LYS A 136 -13.29 -6.59 3.78
C LYS A 136 -12.82 -6.23 2.37
N THR A 137 -13.69 -6.36 1.39
CA THR A 137 -13.39 -6.07 -0.01
C THR A 137 -13.75 -4.65 -0.39
N GLU A 138 -13.04 -4.10 -1.37
CA GLU A 138 -13.47 -2.97 -2.17
C GLU A 138 -13.91 -3.47 -3.55
N PRO A 139 -14.73 -2.69 -4.30
CA PRO A 139 -15.26 -3.14 -5.60
C PRO A 139 -14.20 -3.04 -6.71
N PHE A 140 -13.11 -3.78 -6.58
CA PHE A 140 -12.07 -3.91 -7.59
C PHE A 140 -11.51 -5.35 -7.60
N ASN A 141 -11.89 -6.11 -8.61
CA ASN A 141 -11.56 -7.51 -8.78
C ASN A 141 -10.62 -7.70 -9.97
N VAL A 142 -9.54 -8.45 -9.79
CA VAL A 142 -8.57 -8.80 -10.83
C VAL A 142 -8.59 -10.29 -11.06
N LEU A 143 -8.72 -10.74 -12.32
CA LEU A 143 -8.60 -12.16 -12.69
C LEU A 143 -7.22 -12.44 -13.27
N ILE A 144 -6.52 -13.45 -12.74
CA ILE A 144 -5.17 -13.87 -13.14
C ILE A 144 -5.19 -15.35 -13.56
N GLY A 145 -4.73 -15.64 -14.77
CA GLY A 145 -4.66 -17.02 -15.24
C GLY A 145 -3.52 -17.27 -16.22
N HIS A 146 -2.95 -18.48 -16.15
CA HIS A 146 -1.83 -18.93 -16.96
C HIS A 146 -2.25 -20.08 -17.93
N SER A 147 -1.70 -20.07 -19.14
CA SER A 147 -1.92 -21.14 -20.12
C SER A 147 -3.41 -21.25 -20.49
N TYR A 148 -4.09 -22.38 -20.22
CA TYR A 148 -5.54 -22.50 -20.36
C TYR A 148 -6.29 -21.56 -19.40
N GLY A 149 -5.75 -21.28 -18.21
CA GLY A 149 -6.28 -20.22 -17.34
C GLY A 149 -6.24 -18.85 -18.02
N GLY A 150 -5.22 -18.57 -18.84
CA GLY A 150 -5.16 -17.35 -19.66
C GLY A 150 -6.19 -17.32 -20.80
N VAL A 151 -6.57 -18.49 -21.34
CA VAL A 151 -7.73 -18.61 -22.27
C VAL A 151 -9.02 -18.24 -21.53
N PHE A 152 -9.21 -18.76 -20.31
CA PHE A 152 -10.37 -18.42 -19.48
C PHE A 152 -10.42 -16.92 -19.12
N VAL A 153 -9.28 -16.30 -18.80
CA VAL A 153 -9.21 -14.84 -18.56
C VAL A 153 -9.76 -14.05 -19.74
N MET A 154 -9.31 -14.38 -20.96
CA MET A 154 -9.84 -13.74 -22.17
C MET A 154 -11.31 -14.10 -22.40
N HIS A 155 -11.73 -15.34 -22.15
CA HIS A 155 -13.11 -15.78 -22.27
C HIS A 155 -14.03 -14.98 -21.32
N ALA A 156 -13.63 -14.77 -20.08
CA ALA A 156 -14.37 -13.96 -19.10
C ALA A 156 -14.52 -12.50 -19.58
N LEU A 157 -13.41 -11.87 -20.01
CA LEU A 157 -13.45 -10.51 -20.56
C LEU A 157 -14.41 -10.38 -21.76
N LEU A 158 -14.38 -11.33 -22.68
CA LEU A 158 -15.19 -11.24 -23.91
C LEU A 158 -16.68 -11.50 -23.66
N ASN A 159 -17.02 -12.39 -22.73
CA ASN A 159 -18.42 -12.71 -22.42
C ASN A 159 -19.07 -11.71 -21.47
N ASP A 160 -18.38 -11.33 -20.40
CA ASP A 160 -18.90 -10.45 -19.36
C ASP A 160 -17.79 -9.52 -18.85
N PRO A 161 -17.47 -8.45 -19.58
CA PRO A 161 -16.38 -7.54 -19.21
C PRO A 161 -16.58 -6.85 -17.85
N ASP A 162 -17.82 -6.79 -17.35
CA ASP A 162 -18.12 -6.18 -16.05
C ASP A 162 -17.91 -7.12 -14.84
N LEU A 163 -17.62 -8.40 -15.12
CA LEU A 163 -17.40 -9.38 -14.05
C LEU A 163 -16.13 -9.06 -13.23
N PHE A 164 -15.07 -8.62 -13.90
CA PHE A 164 -13.84 -8.19 -13.27
C PHE A 164 -13.47 -6.78 -13.72
N ASP A 165 -12.71 -6.07 -12.89
CA ASP A 165 -12.25 -4.72 -13.19
C ASP A 165 -10.94 -4.71 -13.97
N ALA A 166 -10.17 -5.80 -13.89
CA ALA A 166 -8.90 -5.95 -14.60
C ALA A 166 -8.55 -7.44 -14.85
N TYR A 167 -7.70 -7.67 -15.85
CA TYR A 167 -7.39 -9.00 -16.37
C TYR A 167 -5.90 -9.18 -16.61
N ILE A 168 -5.33 -10.34 -16.20
CA ILE A 168 -3.94 -10.75 -16.49
C ILE A 168 -3.96 -12.14 -17.10
N ALA A 169 -3.68 -12.22 -18.41
CA ALA A 169 -3.56 -13.47 -19.16
C ALA A 169 -2.08 -13.78 -19.41
N ILE A 170 -1.58 -14.82 -18.77
CA ILE A 170 -0.16 -15.20 -18.77
C ILE A 170 0.07 -16.36 -19.74
N ASP A 171 0.91 -16.15 -20.72
CA ASP A 171 1.29 -17.12 -21.77
C ASP A 171 0.06 -17.96 -22.22
N PRO A 172 -1.07 -17.28 -22.60
CA PRO A 172 -2.35 -17.93 -22.84
C PRO A 172 -2.29 -18.84 -24.06
N SER A 173 -2.87 -20.03 -23.92
CA SER A 173 -2.93 -21.05 -25.01
C SER A 173 -3.93 -20.68 -26.11
N PHE A 174 -3.78 -19.51 -26.75
CA PHE A 174 -4.67 -19.05 -27.81
C PHE A 174 -4.58 -19.88 -29.11
N TRP A 175 -3.56 -20.77 -29.23
CA TRP A 175 -3.49 -21.77 -30.28
C TRP A 175 -4.66 -22.77 -30.24
N TYR A 176 -5.28 -22.93 -29.05
CA TYR A 176 -6.34 -23.88 -28.84
C TYR A 176 -7.47 -23.77 -29.89
N LYS A 177 -7.88 -24.93 -30.46
CA LYS A 177 -8.92 -25.03 -31.47
C LYS A 177 -8.74 -24.03 -32.62
N ASN A 178 -7.59 -24.08 -33.26
CA ASN A 178 -7.30 -23.22 -34.39
C ASN A 178 -7.59 -21.73 -34.11
N GLN A 179 -7.08 -21.25 -32.98
CA GLN A 179 -7.20 -19.88 -32.48
C GLN A 179 -8.67 -19.44 -32.29
N MET A 180 -9.51 -20.34 -31.77
CA MET A 180 -10.90 -20.05 -31.51
C MET A 180 -11.13 -18.78 -30.70
N GLN A 181 -10.29 -18.56 -29.66
CA GLN A 181 -10.42 -17.38 -28.80
C GLN A 181 -10.09 -16.07 -29.54
N VAL A 182 -9.16 -16.09 -30.50
CA VAL A 182 -8.85 -14.94 -31.34
C VAL A 182 -10.02 -14.62 -32.27
N LYS A 183 -10.62 -15.65 -32.89
CA LYS A 183 -11.80 -15.48 -33.75
C LYS A 183 -13.02 -14.99 -32.95
N PHE A 184 -13.19 -15.48 -31.75
CA PHE A 184 -14.24 -15.03 -30.85
C PHE A 184 -14.04 -13.57 -30.44
N ALA A 185 -12.82 -13.15 -30.08
CA ALA A 185 -12.50 -11.76 -29.79
C ALA A 185 -12.83 -10.84 -30.98
N GLN A 186 -12.51 -11.25 -32.22
CA GLN A 186 -12.83 -10.47 -33.42
C GLN A 186 -14.33 -10.16 -33.54
N SER A 187 -15.20 -11.13 -33.24
CA SER A 187 -16.65 -10.93 -33.25
C SER A 187 -17.17 -10.11 -32.06
N GLU A 188 -16.59 -10.30 -30.87
CA GLU A 188 -17.04 -9.61 -29.66
C GLU A 188 -16.63 -8.13 -29.63
N PHE A 189 -15.47 -7.77 -30.19
CA PHE A 189 -15.03 -6.39 -30.25
C PHE A 189 -15.93 -5.47 -31.11
N LEU A 190 -16.79 -6.07 -31.93
CA LEU A 190 -17.80 -5.33 -32.70
C LEU A 190 -19.06 -5.02 -31.88
N LYS A 191 -19.22 -5.64 -30.73
CA LYS A 191 -20.41 -5.48 -29.89
C LYS A 191 -20.24 -4.30 -28.91
N SER A 192 -21.35 -3.59 -28.65
CA SER A 192 -21.38 -2.55 -27.64
C SER A 192 -21.38 -3.17 -26.24
N LYS A 193 -20.24 -3.10 -25.57
CA LYS A 193 -20.03 -3.56 -24.19
C LYS A 193 -19.18 -2.51 -23.44
N ASN A 194 -19.11 -2.64 -22.11
CA ASN A 194 -18.21 -1.82 -21.31
C ASN A 194 -16.76 -2.31 -21.47
N TRP A 195 -16.06 -1.79 -22.47
CA TRP A 195 -14.67 -2.12 -22.75
C TRP A 195 -13.65 -1.31 -21.94
N ASN A 196 -14.07 -0.41 -21.05
CA ASN A 196 -13.14 0.36 -20.22
C ASN A 196 -12.48 -0.52 -19.13
N LYS A 197 -11.73 -1.51 -19.54
CA LYS A 197 -11.06 -2.51 -18.72
C LYS A 197 -9.59 -2.62 -19.11
N PRO A 198 -8.63 -2.67 -18.13
CA PRO A 198 -7.26 -3.02 -18.41
C PRO A 198 -7.09 -4.54 -18.56
N ILE A 199 -6.41 -4.95 -19.62
CA ILE A 199 -5.92 -6.32 -19.78
C ILE A 199 -4.42 -6.33 -20.07
N TYR A 200 -3.70 -7.14 -19.32
CA TYR A 200 -2.30 -7.43 -19.51
C TYR A 200 -2.14 -8.84 -20.08
N ILE A 201 -1.51 -8.98 -21.22
CA ILE A 201 -1.23 -10.25 -21.86
C ILE A 201 0.29 -10.40 -21.95
N SER A 202 0.83 -11.51 -21.55
CA SER A 202 2.25 -11.80 -21.63
C SER A 202 2.52 -13.12 -22.30
N GLY A 203 3.73 -13.26 -22.80
CA GLY A 203 4.23 -14.49 -23.39
C GLY A 203 5.76 -14.52 -23.41
N ARG A 204 6.30 -15.53 -24.04
CA ARG A 204 7.74 -15.76 -24.21
C ARG A 204 8.18 -15.32 -25.61
N ASP A 205 9.35 -14.71 -25.74
CA ASP A 205 9.94 -14.39 -27.03
C ASP A 205 10.41 -15.65 -27.80
N GLY A 206 11.16 -15.47 -28.88
CA GLY A 206 11.82 -16.54 -29.60
C GLY A 206 10.92 -17.55 -30.29
N GLY A 207 9.67 -17.22 -30.54
CA GLY A 207 8.67 -18.12 -31.15
C GLY A 207 7.49 -18.41 -30.23
N GLY A 208 7.66 -18.32 -28.90
CA GLY A 208 6.62 -18.59 -27.92
C GLY A 208 5.34 -17.78 -28.13
N MET A 209 5.49 -16.48 -28.47
CA MET A 209 4.35 -15.62 -28.80
C MET A 209 3.53 -16.14 -30.01
N LYS A 210 4.21 -16.68 -31.01
CA LYS A 210 3.56 -17.24 -32.22
C LYS A 210 2.94 -18.60 -31.90
N ASP A 211 3.69 -19.47 -31.24
CA ASP A 211 3.26 -20.85 -30.95
C ASP A 211 2.04 -20.87 -30.01
N MET A 212 2.00 -19.94 -29.04
CA MET A 212 0.84 -19.77 -28.16
C MET A 212 -0.33 -19.01 -28.80
N GLY A 213 -0.18 -18.49 -30.04
CA GLY A 213 -1.21 -17.71 -30.72
C GLY A 213 -1.36 -16.27 -30.21
N ILE A 214 -0.44 -15.81 -29.34
CA ILE A 214 -0.47 -14.46 -28.75
C ILE A 214 -0.21 -13.40 -29.82
N THR A 215 0.70 -13.66 -30.77
CA THR A 215 0.97 -12.77 -31.90
C THR A 215 -0.28 -12.46 -32.72
N SER A 216 -1.14 -13.46 -32.92
CA SER A 216 -2.42 -13.26 -33.65
C SER A 216 -3.39 -12.40 -32.86
N MET A 217 -3.49 -12.61 -31.53
CA MET A 217 -4.31 -11.79 -30.65
C MET A 217 -3.76 -10.34 -30.60
N GLU A 218 -2.46 -10.15 -30.50
CA GLU A 218 -1.85 -8.81 -30.52
C GLU A 218 -2.14 -8.07 -31.82
N LYS A 219 -2.04 -8.77 -32.96
CA LYS A 219 -2.41 -8.21 -34.27
C LYS A 219 -3.88 -7.77 -34.31
N LEU A 220 -4.77 -8.59 -33.80
CA LEU A 220 -6.19 -8.27 -33.69
C LEU A 220 -6.43 -7.06 -32.79
N LEU A 221 -5.79 -7.01 -31.61
CA LEU A 221 -5.90 -5.87 -30.70
C LEU A 221 -5.42 -4.56 -31.36
N LYS A 222 -4.31 -4.59 -32.08
CA LYS A 222 -3.79 -3.43 -32.81
C LYS A 222 -4.74 -2.90 -33.90
N SER A 223 -5.48 -3.82 -34.56
CA SER A 223 -6.35 -3.45 -35.69
C SER A 223 -7.80 -3.16 -35.31
N SER A 224 -8.31 -3.77 -34.24
CA SER A 224 -9.75 -3.89 -34.01
C SER A 224 -10.18 -3.79 -32.56
N ALA A 225 -9.28 -3.57 -31.60
CA ALA A 225 -9.67 -3.41 -30.20
C ALA A 225 -10.58 -2.18 -30.04
N PRO A 226 -11.64 -2.27 -29.21
CA PRO A 226 -12.41 -1.11 -28.80
C PRO A 226 -11.51 -0.02 -28.18
N LYS A 227 -11.79 1.25 -28.47
CA LYS A 227 -10.94 2.38 -28.04
C LYS A 227 -10.78 2.47 -26.54
N GLU A 228 -11.80 2.06 -25.79
CA GLU A 228 -11.84 2.09 -24.34
C GLU A 228 -11.05 0.93 -23.71
N LEU A 229 -10.79 -0.16 -24.44
CA LEU A 229 -10.03 -1.30 -23.95
C LEU A 229 -8.56 -0.92 -23.79
N LYS A 230 -8.10 -0.95 -22.56
CA LYS A 230 -6.71 -0.65 -22.21
C LYS A 230 -5.93 -1.96 -22.21
N TRP A 231 -5.15 -2.20 -23.24
CA TRP A 231 -4.42 -3.44 -23.35
C TRP A 231 -2.91 -3.24 -23.46
N LYS A 232 -2.18 -4.21 -22.95
CA LYS A 232 -0.72 -4.30 -23.09
C LYS A 232 -0.34 -5.75 -23.35
N VAL A 233 0.50 -5.96 -24.36
CA VAL A 233 1.09 -7.27 -24.68
C VAL A 233 2.59 -7.18 -24.50
N VAL A 234 3.19 -8.15 -23.79
CA VAL A 234 4.62 -8.17 -23.46
C VAL A 234 5.20 -9.55 -23.76
N ALA A 235 6.33 -9.57 -24.45
CA ALA A 235 7.16 -10.76 -24.64
C ALA A 235 8.36 -10.71 -23.70
N TYR A 236 8.59 -11.79 -22.95
CA TYR A 236 9.73 -11.91 -22.05
C TYR A 236 10.82 -12.79 -22.64
N SER A 237 12.05 -12.28 -22.64
CA SER A 237 13.23 -13.04 -23.00
C SER A 237 13.74 -13.92 -21.87
N ASN A 238 14.35 -15.04 -22.24
CA ASN A 238 14.94 -16.00 -21.32
C ASN A 238 13.94 -16.63 -20.32
N GLU A 239 12.67 -16.77 -20.75
CA GLU A 239 11.63 -17.46 -19.97
C GLU A 239 11.11 -18.69 -20.73
N ASP A 240 10.71 -19.69 -19.99
CA ASP A 240 9.91 -20.83 -20.48
C ASP A 240 8.44 -20.73 -20.02
N HIS A 241 7.62 -21.72 -20.41
CA HIS A 241 6.20 -21.74 -20.04
C HIS A 241 5.95 -21.84 -18.54
N GLY A 242 6.89 -22.40 -17.79
CA GLY A 242 6.80 -22.57 -16.34
C GLY A 242 7.28 -21.34 -15.56
N SER A 243 8.31 -20.64 -16.07
CA SER A 243 8.95 -19.50 -15.38
C SER A 243 8.33 -18.15 -15.69
N VAL A 244 7.77 -17.95 -16.89
CA VAL A 244 7.17 -16.69 -17.33
C VAL A 244 6.08 -16.13 -16.40
N PRO A 245 5.34 -16.92 -15.59
CA PRO A 245 4.33 -16.38 -14.69
C PRO A 245 4.86 -15.40 -13.66
N PHE A 246 6.07 -15.58 -13.13
CA PHE A 246 6.61 -14.70 -12.09
C PHE A 246 6.75 -13.24 -12.58
N LYS A 247 7.44 -13.03 -13.70
CA LYS A 247 7.57 -11.69 -14.32
C LYS A 247 6.22 -11.13 -14.75
N SER A 248 5.35 -11.99 -15.28
CA SER A 248 4.04 -11.61 -15.78
C SER A 248 3.12 -11.10 -14.68
N VAL A 249 3.10 -11.75 -13.51
CA VAL A 249 2.34 -11.28 -12.35
C VAL A 249 2.89 -9.94 -11.86
N TYR A 250 4.21 -9.82 -11.72
CA TYR A 250 4.84 -8.59 -11.27
C TYR A 250 4.49 -7.39 -12.18
N ASP A 251 4.73 -7.50 -13.48
CA ASP A 251 4.49 -6.40 -14.41
C ASP A 251 2.99 -6.19 -14.70
N GLY A 252 2.18 -7.26 -14.69
CA GLY A 252 0.73 -7.18 -14.85
C GLY A 252 0.06 -6.43 -13.71
N LEU A 253 0.42 -6.73 -12.46
CA LEU A 253 -0.08 -5.99 -11.29
C LEU A 253 0.37 -4.53 -11.31
N ARG A 254 1.62 -4.26 -11.69
CA ARG A 254 2.09 -2.88 -11.86
C ARG A 254 1.34 -2.13 -12.95
N TYR A 255 1.03 -2.78 -14.07
CA TYR A 255 0.24 -2.18 -15.15
C TYR A 255 -1.18 -1.83 -14.72
N ILE A 256 -1.82 -2.71 -13.92
CA ILE A 256 -3.19 -2.51 -13.45
C ILE A 256 -3.23 -1.43 -12.37
N PHE A 257 -2.41 -1.54 -11.36
CA PHE A 257 -2.52 -0.64 -10.21
C PHE A 257 -1.82 0.70 -10.44
N ASP A 258 -0.68 0.73 -11.12
CA ASP A 258 0.11 1.94 -11.47
C ASP A 258 0.04 3.02 -10.38
N SER A 259 0.31 2.60 -9.13
CA SER A 259 0.18 3.47 -7.96
C SER A 259 1.24 4.57 -7.88
N GLY A 260 2.11 4.65 -8.91
CA GLY A 260 3.14 5.68 -9.00
C GLY A 260 4.34 5.49 -8.06
N GLY A 261 4.29 4.47 -7.19
CA GLY A 261 5.33 4.19 -6.21
C GLY A 261 5.27 5.10 -4.99
N ASN A 262 6.29 4.99 -4.15
CA ASN A 262 6.43 5.80 -2.94
C ASN A 262 6.67 7.26 -3.30
N PHE A 263 5.82 8.13 -2.83
CA PHE A 263 6.08 9.54 -2.76
C PHE A 263 5.75 10.05 -1.35
N SER A 264 6.45 11.10 -0.94
CA SER A 264 6.20 11.75 0.34
C SER A 264 5.95 13.23 0.13
N VAL A 265 5.14 13.81 0.99
CA VAL A 265 4.83 15.24 0.95
C VAL A 265 5.18 15.85 2.32
N TYR A 266 6.12 16.75 2.33
CA TYR A 266 6.61 17.42 3.53
C TYR A 266 6.38 18.94 3.47
N PRO A 267 6.11 19.61 4.60
CA PRO A 267 5.86 19.03 5.93
C PRO A 267 4.55 18.27 5.99
N MET A 268 4.38 17.40 7.00
CA MET A 268 3.17 16.58 7.19
C MET A 268 1.98 17.41 7.68
N ALA A 269 2.24 18.51 8.35
CA ALA A 269 1.28 19.51 8.79
C ALA A 269 2.00 20.81 9.09
N GLY A 270 1.26 21.92 9.26
CA GLY A 270 1.89 23.18 9.66
C GLY A 270 0.93 24.26 10.09
N ILE A 271 1.50 25.26 10.76
CA ILE A 271 0.84 26.52 11.09
C ILE A 271 1.41 27.60 10.18
N LEU A 272 0.56 28.34 9.51
CA LEU A 272 0.93 29.38 8.57
C LEU A 272 0.36 30.73 9.04
N PRO A 273 1.21 31.66 9.51
CA PRO A 273 0.75 32.99 9.87
C PRO A 273 0.20 33.76 8.68
N LYS A 274 -0.85 34.57 8.90
CA LYS A 274 -1.51 35.34 7.86
C LYS A 274 -0.52 36.18 7.04
N GLY A 275 -0.64 36.11 5.72
CA GLY A 275 0.24 36.81 4.78
C GLY A 275 1.62 36.17 4.54
N THR A 276 1.94 35.09 5.24
CA THR A 276 3.17 34.33 4.98
C THR A 276 3.02 33.32 3.85
N LYS A 277 4.12 32.78 3.37
CA LYS A 277 4.18 31.78 2.31
C LYS A 277 5.13 30.69 2.69
N SER A 278 4.78 29.44 2.40
CA SER A 278 5.63 28.26 2.53
C SER A 278 5.50 27.39 1.28
N TYR A 279 6.15 26.25 1.31
CA TYR A 279 6.10 25.26 0.24
C TYR A 279 5.92 23.88 0.84
N ALA A 280 5.14 23.04 0.17
CA ALA A 280 5.14 21.61 0.38
C ALA A 280 6.08 20.96 -0.65
N PHE A 281 7.04 20.20 -0.17
CA PHE A 281 7.99 19.45 -1.00
C PHE A 281 7.46 18.06 -1.29
N VAL A 282 7.42 17.68 -2.58
CA VAL A 282 7.03 16.34 -3.03
C VAL A 282 8.29 15.57 -3.38
N GLN A 283 8.62 14.59 -2.55
CA GLN A 283 9.74 13.68 -2.76
C GLN A 283 9.31 12.52 -3.65
N ASN A 284 10.22 12.01 -4.48
CA ASN A 284 9.96 10.93 -5.45
C ASN A 284 8.80 11.27 -6.39
N LEU A 285 8.92 12.42 -7.05
CA LEU A 285 7.91 12.92 -7.99
C LEU A 285 7.65 11.89 -9.10
N ASN A 286 6.38 11.58 -9.30
CA ASN A 286 5.87 10.75 -10.39
C ASN A 286 5.08 11.62 -11.38
N PRO A 287 5.16 11.39 -12.69
CA PRO A 287 4.45 12.19 -13.69
C PRO A 287 2.92 12.18 -13.57
N ASN A 288 2.35 11.19 -12.87
CA ASN A 288 0.90 11.07 -12.68
C ASN A 288 0.43 11.62 -11.32
N LEU A 289 1.29 12.31 -10.57
CA LEU A 289 0.88 12.95 -9.32
C LEU A 289 0.15 14.26 -9.60
N HIS A 290 -1.08 14.33 -9.12
CA HIS A 290 -1.94 15.51 -9.16
C HIS A 290 -2.21 16.01 -7.73
N PHE A 291 -2.54 17.30 -7.59
CA PHE A 291 -2.84 17.88 -6.29
C PHE A 291 -4.05 18.82 -6.30
N THR A 292 -4.62 19.01 -5.13
CA THR A 292 -5.59 20.06 -4.80
C THR A 292 -5.18 20.77 -3.50
N ILE A 293 -5.63 22.00 -3.29
CA ILE A 293 -5.35 22.76 -2.05
C ILE A 293 -6.62 23.12 -1.28
N ASP A 294 -7.77 22.65 -1.73
CA ASP A 294 -9.10 22.89 -1.14
C ASP A 294 -9.66 21.67 -0.41
N GLY A 295 -8.88 20.59 -0.32
CA GLY A 295 -9.27 19.32 0.32
C GLY A 295 -10.10 18.39 -0.54
N THR A 296 -10.45 18.77 -1.78
CA THR A 296 -11.10 17.86 -2.73
C THR A 296 -10.13 16.76 -3.20
N GLU A 297 -10.66 15.62 -3.65
CA GLU A 297 -9.82 14.54 -4.20
C GLU A 297 -9.24 14.96 -5.56
N PRO A 298 -7.89 14.84 -5.74
CA PRO A 298 -7.28 15.09 -7.04
C PRO A 298 -7.79 14.15 -8.12
N THR A 299 -8.01 14.72 -9.31
CA THR A 299 -8.46 14.02 -10.53
C THR A 299 -7.46 14.24 -11.66
N ILE A 300 -7.68 13.60 -12.81
CA ILE A 300 -6.87 13.82 -14.01
C ILE A 300 -6.88 15.27 -14.51
N ASN A 301 -7.91 16.05 -14.16
CA ASN A 301 -8.04 17.47 -14.50
C ASN A 301 -7.40 18.39 -13.44
N SER A 302 -6.98 17.86 -12.30
CA SER A 302 -6.30 18.63 -11.28
C SER A 302 -4.88 18.97 -11.71
N PRO A 303 -4.26 20.04 -11.19
CA PRO A 303 -2.89 20.40 -11.50
C PRO A 303 -1.90 19.24 -11.24
N LEU A 304 -0.92 19.08 -12.15
CA LEU A 304 0.20 18.16 -11.94
C LEU A 304 1.13 18.66 -10.84
N CYS A 305 1.60 17.76 -10.01
CA CYS A 305 2.60 18.06 -8.99
C CYS A 305 3.92 18.50 -9.62
N LYS A 306 4.55 19.49 -8.98
CA LYS A 306 5.97 19.82 -9.11
C LYS A 306 6.64 19.45 -7.80
N ASN A 307 7.98 19.40 -7.80
CA ASN A 307 8.73 19.12 -6.56
C ASN A 307 8.36 20.04 -5.40
N MET A 308 7.86 21.24 -5.69
CA MET A 308 7.42 22.20 -4.68
C MET A 308 6.03 22.74 -5.03
N ILE A 309 5.11 22.61 -4.10
CA ILE A 309 3.76 23.17 -4.18
C ILE A 309 3.71 24.37 -3.23
N LYS A 310 3.37 25.55 -3.77
CA LYS A 310 3.33 26.79 -2.99
C LYS A 310 2.09 26.81 -2.09
N ILE A 311 2.30 27.07 -0.81
CA ILE A 311 1.28 27.23 0.22
C ILE A 311 1.30 28.70 0.67
N ASN A 312 0.27 29.47 0.37
CA ASN A 312 0.18 30.90 0.66
C ASN A 312 -0.98 31.32 1.55
N LYS A 313 -1.74 30.35 2.03
CA LYS A 313 -2.83 30.48 3.02
C LYS A 313 -3.12 29.14 3.65
N ALA A 314 -3.85 29.14 4.77
CA ALA A 314 -4.40 27.91 5.35
C ALA A 314 -5.14 27.09 4.30
N CYS A 315 -4.88 25.79 4.25
CA CYS A 315 -5.43 24.90 3.22
C CYS A 315 -5.32 23.43 3.63
N THR A 316 -6.11 22.60 2.97
CA THR A 316 -5.95 21.14 2.98
C THR A 316 -5.38 20.73 1.62
N LEU A 317 -4.07 20.48 1.61
CA LEU A 317 -3.38 19.92 0.44
C LEU A 317 -3.65 18.43 0.35
N LYS A 318 -4.13 17.97 -0.79
CA LYS A 318 -4.17 16.56 -1.14
C LYS A 318 -3.29 16.30 -2.37
N VAL A 319 -2.51 15.23 -2.31
CA VAL A 319 -1.67 14.76 -3.42
C VAL A 319 -2.00 13.30 -3.68
N LYS A 320 -2.24 12.96 -4.93
CA LYS A 320 -2.65 11.61 -5.34
C LYS A 320 -2.02 11.23 -6.68
N CYS A 321 -1.58 9.98 -6.79
CA CYS A 321 -1.30 9.40 -8.09
C CYS A 321 -2.63 9.09 -8.80
N VAL A 322 -2.87 9.72 -9.93
CA VAL A 322 -4.09 9.49 -10.71
C VAL A 322 -3.83 8.45 -11.77
N SER A 323 -4.32 7.23 -11.55
CA SER A 323 -4.26 6.13 -12.51
C SER A 323 -5.54 6.04 -13.33
N SER A 324 -5.41 5.70 -14.60
CA SER A 324 -6.56 5.43 -15.46
C SER A 324 -7.16 4.04 -15.24
N ASN A 325 -6.40 3.14 -14.65
CA ASN A 325 -6.77 1.73 -14.48
C ASN A 325 -7.32 1.41 -13.09
N TYR A 326 -6.78 2.04 -12.05
CA TYR A 326 -7.22 1.87 -10.66
C TYR A 326 -7.49 3.22 -10.01
N LYS A 327 -8.73 3.46 -9.60
CA LYS A 327 -9.18 4.79 -9.12
C LYS A 327 -9.03 4.99 -7.61
N ASN A 328 -8.94 3.89 -6.84
CA ASN A 328 -8.97 3.94 -5.38
C ASN A 328 -7.57 4.10 -4.74
N ILE A 329 -6.60 4.67 -5.46
CA ILE A 329 -5.30 5.03 -4.89
C ILE A 329 -5.56 6.09 -3.79
N PRO A 330 -5.09 5.89 -2.56
CA PRO A 330 -5.30 6.85 -1.49
C PRO A 330 -4.54 8.14 -1.76
N SER A 331 -5.12 9.27 -1.36
CA SER A 331 -4.44 10.55 -1.38
C SER A 331 -3.61 10.74 -0.11
N VAL A 332 -2.47 11.41 -0.25
CA VAL A 332 -1.71 11.96 0.88
C VAL A 332 -2.30 13.31 1.24
N THR A 333 -2.82 13.45 2.46
CA THR A 333 -3.42 14.70 2.95
C THR A 333 -2.46 15.42 3.89
N ARG A 334 -2.32 16.76 3.71
CA ARG A 334 -1.53 17.65 4.56
C ARG A 334 -2.36 18.87 4.93
N VAL A 335 -2.45 19.19 6.22
CA VAL A 335 -3.26 20.31 6.72
C VAL A 335 -2.34 21.44 7.15
N PHE A 336 -2.57 22.61 6.57
CA PHE A 336 -1.93 23.86 6.96
C PHE A 336 -3.00 24.79 7.57
N SER A 337 -2.91 24.99 8.90
CA SER A 337 -3.85 25.83 9.64
C SER A 337 -3.33 27.27 9.71
N GLU A 338 -4.23 28.25 9.78
CA GLU A 338 -3.86 29.63 10.11
C GLU A 338 -3.55 29.70 11.61
N GLY A 339 -2.53 30.46 11.97
CA GLY A 339 -2.17 30.73 13.37
C GLY A 339 -1.01 31.70 13.47
N ASP A 340 -0.71 32.15 14.69
CA ASP A 340 0.32 33.14 14.94
C ASP A 340 1.71 32.50 15.14
N TYR A 341 2.74 33.35 15.12
CA TYR A 341 4.05 32.96 15.56
C TYR A 341 4.05 32.62 17.05
N MET A 342 4.54 31.46 17.41
CA MET A 342 4.72 31.06 18.81
C MET A 342 5.80 31.92 19.44
N ASN A 343 5.60 32.32 20.71
CA ASN A 343 6.58 33.11 21.48
C ASN A 343 7.38 32.20 22.42
N GLY A 344 8.70 32.35 22.39
CA GLY A 344 9.57 31.81 23.41
C GLY A 344 9.74 32.80 24.58
N GLN A 345 10.33 32.34 25.69
CA GLN A 345 10.79 33.19 26.78
C GLN A 345 11.94 34.04 26.27
N GLN A 346 11.94 35.34 26.61
CA GLN A 346 12.98 36.27 26.14
C GLN A 346 14.33 36.03 26.85
N SER A 347 14.27 35.56 28.07
CA SER A 347 15.44 35.18 28.87
C SER A 347 15.10 34.02 29.79
N VAL A 348 16.06 33.16 30.05
CA VAL A 348 16.02 32.11 31.07
C VAL A 348 17.34 32.21 31.87
N GLU A 349 17.25 32.30 33.18
CA GLU A 349 18.41 32.39 34.04
C GLU A 349 19.11 31.02 34.18
N ASN A 350 20.42 31.05 34.41
CA ASN A 350 21.29 29.90 34.71
C ASN A 350 21.25 28.81 33.62
N LEU A 351 21.22 29.22 32.35
CA LEU A 351 21.32 28.31 31.23
C LEU A 351 22.75 27.85 31.01
N LYS A 352 22.90 26.53 30.78
CA LYS A 352 24.14 25.90 30.32
C LYS A 352 23.87 25.19 28.96
N PRO A 353 24.86 25.08 28.07
CA PRO A 353 24.73 24.36 26.83
C PRO A 353 24.39 22.88 27.04
N GLY A 354 23.48 22.32 26.18
CA GLY A 354 23.11 20.93 26.19
C GLY A 354 21.70 20.65 26.71
N LEU A 355 21.45 19.41 27.08
CA LEU A 355 20.17 18.88 27.59
C LEU A 355 20.42 18.10 28.89
N LYS A 356 19.47 18.10 29.81
CA LYS A 356 19.37 17.09 30.87
C LYS A 356 18.78 15.80 30.29
N PHE A 357 19.19 14.66 30.85
CA PHE A 357 18.57 13.38 30.52
C PHE A 357 18.25 12.56 31.76
N SER A 358 17.16 11.81 31.66
CA SER A 358 16.78 10.74 32.57
C SER A 358 16.70 9.44 31.78
N TYR A 359 17.49 8.44 32.19
CA TYR A 359 17.59 7.14 31.54
C TYR A 359 16.84 6.08 32.35
N TYR A 360 16.07 5.26 31.68
CA TYR A 360 15.19 4.22 32.27
C TYR A 360 15.44 2.88 31.59
N GLU A 361 15.28 1.79 32.33
CA GLU A 361 15.34 0.43 31.78
C GLU A 361 13.97 -0.23 31.81
N GLY A 362 13.58 -0.85 30.71
CA GLY A 362 12.30 -1.53 30.53
C GLY A 362 12.07 -1.92 29.08
N VAL A 363 11.06 -2.75 28.86
CA VAL A 363 10.62 -3.19 27.51
C VAL A 363 9.25 -2.60 27.25
N TRP A 364 9.14 -1.81 26.21
CA TRP A 364 7.88 -1.14 25.81
C TRP A 364 7.65 -1.28 24.30
N ASP A 365 6.39 -1.21 23.90
CA ASP A 365 5.94 -1.15 22.50
C ASP A 365 5.53 0.28 22.09
N SER A 366 5.55 1.20 23.04
CA SER A 366 5.26 2.63 22.89
C SER A 366 5.99 3.43 23.95
N VAL A 367 6.12 4.75 23.74
CA VAL A 367 6.75 5.68 24.72
C VAL A 367 6.02 5.57 26.07
N PRO A 368 6.71 5.12 27.15
CA PRO A 368 6.08 4.97 28.45
C PRO A 368 5.82 6.34 29.11
N ASP A 369 4.94 6.33 30.10
CA ASP A 369 4.79 7.49 30.99
C ASP A 369 5.98 7.58 31.97
N PHE A 370 7.02 8.28 31.56
CA PHE A 370 8.25 8.45 32.36
C PHE A 370 8.02 9.12 33.73
N SER A 371 6.91 9.84 33.92
CA SER A 371 6.58 10.45 35.21
C SER A 371 6.30 9.42 36.33
N LYS A 372 5.97 8.18 35.93
CA LYS A 372 5.69 7.06 36.83
C LYS A 372 6.88 6.13 37.03
N LEU A 373 8.02 6.42 36.41
CA LEU A 373 9.20 5.55 36.43
C LEU A 373 10.32 6.20 37.25
N ILE A 374 11.17 5.37 37.83
CA ILE A 374 12.38 5.82 38.53
C ILE A 374 13.56 5.70 37.59
N PRO A 375 14.27 6.81 37.27
CA PRO A 375 15.42 6.76 36.37
C PRO A 375 16.58 5.96 36.99
N LYS A 376 17.26 5.18 36.18
CA LYS A 376 18.48 4.45 36.55
C LYS A 376 19.72 5.31 36.49
N LYS A 377 19.68 6.35 35.63
CA LYS A 377 20.78 7.33 35.49
C LYS A 377 20.19 8.67 35.09
N ILE A 378 20.73 9.73 35.69
CA ILE A 378 20.46 11.11 35.29
C ILE A 378 21.77 11.82 34.96
N GLY A 379 21.73 12.81 34.10
CA GLY A 379 22.93 13.56 33.71
C GLY A 379 22.62 14.64 32.69
N THR A 380 23.70 15.12 32.05
CA THR A 380 23.62 16.12 30.98
C THR A 380 24.36 15.62 29.75
N THR A 381 23.95 16.08 28.56
CA THR A 381 24.60 15.81 27.27
C THR A 381 24.68 17.09 26.48
N GLU A 382 25.75 17.29 25.69
CA GLU A 382 25.92 18.49 24.86
C GLU A 382 24.97 18.56 23.66
N LYS A 383 24.49 17.41 23.21
CA LYS A 383 23.64 17.27 22.02
C LYS A 383 22.63 16.12 22.21
N LEU A 384 21.66 16.04 21.36
CA LEU A 384 20.74 14.91 21.34
C LEU A 384 21.48 13.67 20.83
N ASP A 385 21.95 12.80 21.73
CA ASP A 385 22.56 11.51 21.41
C ASP A 385 22.29 10.48 22.51
N LEU A 386 22.64 9.24 22.26
CA LEU A 386 22.42 8.10 23.14
C LEU A 386 23.74 7.46 23.63
N SER A 387 24.87 8.16 23.53
CA SER A 387 26.19 7.62 23.89
C SER A 387 26.33 7.25 25.37
N PHE A 388 25.51 7.85 26.24
CA PHE A 388 25.48 7.59 27.69
C PHE A 388 24.61 6.37 28.06
N ALA A 389 23.84 5.80 27.11
CA ALA A 389 22.96 4.66 27.38
C ALA A 389 23.76 3.46 27.83
N LEU A 390 23.27 2.79 28.89
CA LEU A 390 23.96 1.63 29.49
C LEU A 390 23.72 0.34 28.71
N LYS A 391 22.66 0.29 27.88
CA LYS A 391 22.26 -0.86 27.05
C LYS A 391 22.09 -0.44 25.60
N ASN A 392 22.04 -1.42 24.73
CA ASN A 392 21.73 -1.21 23.30
C ASN A 392 20.23 -1.30 23.02
N ASP A 393 19.47 -1.98 23.87
CA ASP A 393 18.03 -2.23 23.77
C ASP A 393 17.36 -2.16 25.15
N SER A 394 16.02 -2.25 25.16
CA SER A 394 15.21 -2.36 26.37
C SER A 394 15.41 -1.19 27.32
N PHE A 395 15.42 0.05 26.79
CA PHE A 395 15.58 1.27 27.57
C PHE A 395 14.75 2.44 27.04
N GLY A 396 14.59 3.47 27.86
CA GLY A 396 13.99 4.73 27.45
C GLY A 396 14.74 5.93 28.03
N VAL A 397 14.57 7.08 27.39
CA VAL A 397 15.21 8.33 27.79
C VAL A 397 14.23 9.48 27.67
N ARG A 398 14.18 10.34 28.71
CA ARG A 398 13.62 11.67 28.61
C ARG A 398 14.76 12.68 28.57
N PHE A 399 14.79 13.51 27.52
CA PHE A 399 15.64 14.70 27.43
C PHE A 399 14.82 15.94 27.75
N GLU A 400 15.40 16.88 28.50
CA GLU A 400 14.73 18.10 28.90
C GLU A 400 15.67 19.30 28.78
N GLY A 401 15.13 20.41 28.31
CA GLY A 401 15.93 21.65 28.15
C GLY A 401 15.16 22.75 27.43
N TYR A 402 15.91 23.60 26.74
CA TYR A 402 15.40 24.73 25.99
C TYR A 402 15.98 24.73 24.58
N LEU A 403 15.11 24.94 23.59
CA LEU A 403 15.47 25.23 22.21
C LEU A 403 15.57 26.76 22.06
N HIS A 404 16.74 27.26 21.69
CA HIS A 404 16.96 28.69 21.45
C HIS A 404 16.79 29.04 19.98
N ILE A 405 15.79 29.86 19.68
CA ILE A 405 15.52 30.39 18.35
C ILE A 405 16.02 31.85 18.30
N THR A 406 16.87 32.12 17.33
CA THR A 406 17.51 33.45 17.19
C THR A 406 16.84 34.36 16.16
N LYS A 407 16.08 33.77 15.23
CA LYS A 407 15.43 34.51 14.13
C LYS A 407 13.94 34.15 14.04
N LYS A 408 13.10 35.15 13.76
CA LYS A 408 11.71 34.96 13.41
C LYS A 408 11.64 34.32 12.04
N ASP A 409 11.13 33.08 11.95
CA ASP A 409 10.97 32.36 10.68
C ASP A 409 9.92 31.25 10.78
N LEU A 410 9.62 30.64 9.63
CA LEU A 410 8.89 29.38 9.50
C LEU A 410 9.92 28.24 9.52
N TYR A 411 9.89 27.43 10.55
CA TYR A 411 10.80 26.31 10.73
C TYR A 411 10.12 25.01 10.34
N ASP A 412 10.66 24.27 9.37
CA ASP A 412 10.33 22.87 9.18
C ASP A 412 11.15 22.06 10.20
N LEU A 413 10.57 21.85 11.38
CA LEU A 413 11.16 20.98 12.41
C LEU A 413 10.85 19.52 12.06
N TRP A 414 11.79 18.62 12.35
CA TRP A 414 11.63 17.20 12.09
C TRP A 414 12.25 16.33 13.16
N ILE A 415 11.64 15.17 13.40
CA ILE A 415 12.16 14.10 14.27
C ILE A 415 12.25 12.81 13.47
N VAL A 416 13.29 12.03 13.69
CA VAL A 416 13.41 10.64 13.27
C VAL A 416 14.02 9.85 14.39
N SER A 417 13.53 8.66 14.64
CA SER A 417 14.03 7.76 15.69
C SER A 417 13.84 6.28 15.30
N ASP A 418 14.60 5.45 15.94
CA ASP A 418 14.47 4.00 16.02
C ASP A 418 14.61 3.62 17.51
N ASP A 419 13.62 3.14 18.22
CA ASP A 419 12.18 3.03 17.94
C ASP A 419 11.45 4.40 18.13
N GLY A 420 10.40 4.40 18.97
CA GLY A 420 9.46 5.51 19.09
C GLY A 420 9.93 6.71 19.88
N SER A 421 9.40 7.88 19.51
CA SER A 421 9.67 9.14 20.20
C SER A 421 8.48 10.09 20.21
N LYS A 422 8.42 10.95 21.25
CA LYS A 422 7.50 12.09 21.34
C LYS A 422 8.28 13.37 21.65
N VAL A 423 7.97 14.46 20.98
CA VAL A 423 8.61 15.77 21.23
C VAL A 423 7.55 16.78 21.65
N TYR A 424 7.83 17.50 22.70
CA TYR A 424 6.99 18.56 23.23
C TYR A 424 7.70 19.90 23.18
N LEU A 425 6.99 20.94 22.79
CA LEU A 425 7.47 22.30 22.77
C LEU A 425 6.50 23.19 23.57
N ASN A 426 6.99 23.90 24.59
CA ASN A 426 6.19 24.69 25.53
C ASN A 426 4.97 23.89 26.06
N ASN A 427 5.19 22.66 26.52
CA ASN A 427 4.20 21.74 27.07
C ASN A 427 3.15 21.23 26.04
N THR A 428 3.32 21.53 24.77
CA THR A 428 2.42 21.05 23.71
C THR A 428 3.11 19.95 22.90
N LEU A 429 2.40 18.85 22.64
CA LEU A 429 2.92 17.75 21.79
C LEU A 429 3.15 18.26 20.37
N LEU A 430 4.42 18.39 20.02
CA LEU A 430 4.84 18.79 18.67
C LEU A 430 4.88 17.59 17.73
N PHE A 431 5.58 16.52 18.13
CA PHE A 431 5.68 15.31 17.32
C PHE A 431 5.19 14.11 18.12
N ASP A 432 4.39 13.28 17.47
CA ASP A 432 4.07 11.92 17.86
C ASP A 432 4.65 10.99 16.80
N ASN A 433 5.79 10.38 17.14
CA ASN A 433 6.51 9.40 16.34
C ASN A 433 6.65 8.12 17.16
N ASP A 434 5.56 7.74 17.86
CA ASP A 434 5.52 6.62 18.78
C ASP A 434 5.34 5.29 18.05
N GLY A 435 5.77 4.20 18.68
CA GLY A 435 5.64 2.83 18.18
C GLY A 435 6.97 2.18 17.79
N LEU A 436 6.89 0.96 17.31
CA LEU A 436 8.04 0.18 16.85
C LEU A 436 8.29 0.44 15.36
N HIS A 437 9.41 1.06 15.03
CA HIS A 437 9.79 1.38 13.65
C HIS A 437 11.27 1.73 13.53
N ALA A 438 11.83 1.55 12.33
CA ALA A 438 13.17 2.01 11.98
C ALA A 438 13.23 3.54 11.75
N ALA A 439 14.43 4.09 11.75
CA ALA A 439 14.70 5.52 11.52
C ALA A 439 14.68 5.90 10.03
N ASP A 440 13.63 5.53 9.29
CA ASP A 440 13.56 5.68 7.83
C ASP A 440 12.62 6.81 7.36
N ASN A 441 11.69 7.26 8.20
CA ASN A 441 10.66 8.23 7.83
C ASN A 441 10.57 9.38 8.86
N PRO A 442 11.12 10.56 8.54
CA PRO A 442 11.03 11.70 9.44
C PRO A 442 9.59 12.24 9.55
N VAL A 443 9.17 12.57 10.75
CA VAL A 443 7.96 13.37 10.99
C VAL A 443 8.33 14.85 10.94
N VAL A 444 7.77 15.58 9.98
CA VAL A 444 8.10 16.99 9.70
C VAL A 444 6.88 17.87 9.92
N LYS A 445 7.03 18.98 10.68
CA LYS A 445 5.99 20.00 10.83
C LYS A 445 6.52 21.40 10.60
N LEU A 446 5.72 22.24 9.95
CA LEU A 446 5.99 23.65 9.79
C LEU A 446 5.53 24.41 11.04
N VAL A 447 6.46 25.06 11.73
CA VAL A 447 6.22 25.76 12.99
C VAL A 447 6.72 27.21 12.89
N PRO A 448 5.84 28.21 13.02
CA PRO A 448 6.24 29.62 13.04
C PRO A 448 6.76 29.98 14.41
N LEU A 449 8.03 30.39 14.50
CA LEU A 449 8.69 30.71 15.76
C LEU A 449 9.25 32.15 15.77
N ASN A 450 8.99 32.89 16.85
CA ASN A 450 9.66 34.12 17.17
C ASN A 450 11.02 33.83 17.87
N PRO A 451 11.95 34.78 17.92
CA PRO A 451 13.17 34.63 18.76
C PRO A 451 12.82 34.41 20.23
N GLY A 452 13.57 33.51 20.88
CA GLY A 452 13.40 33.20 22.30
C GLY A 452 13.77 31.76 22.66
N TYR A 453 13.60 31.42 23.92
CA TYR A 453 13.85 30.10 24.48
C TYR A 453 12.53 29.33 24.64
N TYR A 454 12.46 28.15 24.08
CA TYR A 454 11.30 27.29 24.13
C TYR A 454 11.58 26.06 24.97
N LEU A 455 10.80 25.84 26.01
CA LEU A 455 10.90 24.60 26.79
C LEU A 455 10.69 23.41 25.86
N ILE A 456 11.64 22.50 25.81
CA ILE A 456 11.58 21.30 25.02
C ILE A 456 11.85 20.07 25.87
N TRP A 457 11.04 19.02 25.68
CA TRP A 457 11.46 17.68 26.10
C TRP A 457 11.16 16.65 25.01
N ILE A 458 11.94 15.58 25.03
CA ILE A 458 11.91 14.50 24.07
C ILE A 458 11.86 13.21 24.85
N ASP A 459 10.79 12.47 24.70
CA ASP A 459 10.62 11.12 25.22
C ASP A 459 10.96 10.12 24.11
N TYR A 460 11.85 9.19 24.40
CA TYR A 460 12.33 8.18 23.48
C TYR A 460 12.36 6.81 24.14
N PHE A 461 12.04 5.74 23.41
CA PHE A 461 12.30 4.38 23.85
C PHE A 461 12.93 3.54 22.75
N GLN A 462 13.71 2.54 23.18
CA GLN A 462 14.35 1.54 22.36
C GLN A 462 13.98 0.15 22.86
N LYS A 463 13.36 -0.68 22.01
CA LYS A 463 13.02 -2.06 22.34
C LYS A 463 14.09 -3.03 21.86
N THR A 464 14.35 -3.06 20.56
CA THR A 464 15.34 -3.95 19.91
C THR A 464 15.84 -3.36 18.61
N GLY A 465 17.01 -3.79 18.14
CA GLY A 465 17.59 -3.37 16.85
C GLY A 465 18.57 -2.21 16.99
N ASP A 466 18.61 -1.37 15.96
CA ASP A 466 19.43 -0.16 15.97
C ASP A 466 18.79 0.92 16.85
N LYS A 467 19.60 1.75 17.48
CA LYS A 467 19.13 2.85 18.34
C LYS A 467 19.52 4.19 17.77
N SER A 468 18.54 5.04 17.56
CA SER A 468 18.80 6.42 17.12
C SER A 468 17.66 7.36 17.47
N VAL A 469 18.02 8.62 17.75
CA VAL A 469 17.07 9.73 17.84
C VAL A 469 17.74 11.00 17.34
N THR A 470 17.10 11.67 16.40
CA THR A 470 17.62 12.92 15.83
C THR A 470 16.47 13.90 15.65
N LEU A 471 16.64 15.09 16.22
CA LEU A 471 15.79 16.25 16.01
C LEU A 471 16.53 17.24 15.12
N GLY A 472 15.86 17.80 14.14
CA GLY A 472 16.48 18.73 13.21
C GLY A 472 15.55 19.81 12.71
N SER A 473 16.09 20.69 11.89
CA SER A 473 15.31 21.73 11.23
C SER A 473 15.77 21.96 9.80
N VAL A 474 14.84 22.41 8.98
CA VAL A 474 15.13 22.98 7.66
C VAL A 474 14.68 24.43 7.69
N THR A 475 15.57 25.34 7.34
CA THR A 475 15.27 26.77 7.25
C THR A 475 15.54 27.27 5.84
N GLY A 476 14.69 28.21 5.37
CA GLY A 476 14.86 28.87 4.08
C GLY A 476 14.02 28.33 2.93
N LYS A 477 14.03 29.07 1.81
CA LYS A 477 13.19 28.83 0.63
C LYS A 477 13.57 27.59 -0.21
N LYS A 478 14.65 26.91 0.16
CA LYS A 478 15.13 25.71 -0.52
C LYS A 478 15.19 24.59 0.51
N HIS A 479 14.18 23.76 0.56
CA HIS A 479 14.14 22.51 1.35
C HIS A 479 15.16 21.49 0.81
N VAL A 480 16.44 21.78 0.87
CA VAL A 480 17.47 21.00 0.16
C VAL A 480 18.19 20.02 1.05
N GLN A 481 18.22 20.23 2.35
CA GLN A 481 18.89 19.28 3.26
C GLN A 481 18.35 19.40 4.68
N ALA A 482 17.81 18.27 5.19
CA ALA A 482 17.49 18.14 6.59
C ALA A 482 18.81 18.04 7.38
N VAL A 483 19.04 18.98 8.30
CA VAL A 483 20.21 18.95 9.17
C VAL A 483 19.78 18.82 10.64
N PRO A 484 20.49 18.02 11.45
CA PRO A 484 20.26 17.98 12.88
C PRO A 484 20.34 19.39 13.50
N LEU A 485 19.60 19.62 14.57
CA LEU A 485 19.72 20.88 15.33
C LEU A 485 21.15 21.05 15.79
N PRO A 486 21.77 22.24 15.53
CA PRO A 486 23.07 22.58 16.08
C PRO A 486 23.01 22.52 17.60
N LYS A 487 24.07 22.00 18.23
CA LYS A 487 24.17 21.92 19.70
C LYS A 487 24.09 23.29 20.38
N GLU A 488 24.48 24.33 19.68
CA GLU A 488 24.41 25.73 20.13
C GLU A 488 22.99 26.27 20.30
N MET A 489 22.00 25.53 19.79
CA MET A 489 20.58 25.84 19.99
C MET A 489 19.96 25.13 21.20
N LEU A 490 20.71 24.23 21.87
CA LEU A 490 20.20 23.43 22.98
C LEU A 490 20.83 23.91 24.30
N PHE A 491 19.94 24.13 25.28
CA PHE A 491 20.33 24.59 26.62
C PHE A 491 19.54 23.86 27.69
N TYR A 492 20.09 23.75 28.89
CA TYR A 492 19.38 23.31 30.08
C TYR A 492 19.53 24.28 31.23
N LYS A 493 18.55 24.33 32.11
CA LYS A 493 18.63 25.11 33.35
C LYS A 493 19.34 24.29 34.44
N GLU A 494 20.35 24.85 35.06
CA GLU A 494 21.09 24.22 36.17
C GLU A 494 20.21 23.90 37.39
#